data_68cd061fa3f86a91e74b77cf449f2481
#
_entry.id   68cd061fa3f86a91e74b77cf449f2481
#
_cell.length_a   1.000
_cell.length_b   1.000
_cell.length_c   1.000
_cell.angle_alpha   90.00
_cell.angle_beta   90.00
_cell.angle_gamma   90.00
#
_symmetry.space_group_name_H-M   'P 1'
#
loop_
_entity.id
_entity.type
_entity.pdbx_description
1 polymer ?
#
loop_
_entity_poly.entity_id
_entity_poly.type
_entity_poly.pdbx_seq_one_letter_code
_entity_poly.pdbx_strand_id
1 'polypeptide(L)'
;MRALEPWVAAPLQTFISESSARLILLMTTSGQVVAQHGFSRSVEVMTAAALGAAIVASTEELARIMGSPRFAALVHGGNRQSCMLSAFGTPRGRWIGLVVFGSETSVGLVQLFFDQMVAELVTAAPREQPQTSPLPENFERELDTSLKELFGR
;
A
#
# COMPACT_ATOMS: atom_id res chain seq x y z
N MET A 1 18.02 5.62 0.36
CA MET A 1 16.91 5.22 1.24
C MET A 1 16.17 6.46 1.68
N ARG A 2 14.93 6.60 1.30
CA ARG A 2 14.12 7.72 1.78
C ARG A 2 13.87 7.53 3.27
N ALA A 3 14.11 8.58 4.06
CA ALA A 3 13.73 8.58 5.45
C ALA A 3 12.22 8.37 5.57
N LEU A 4 11.83 7.47 6.47
CA LEU A 4 10.42 7.16 6.71
C LEU A 4 9.74 8.39 7.30
N GLU A 5 8.64 8.81 6.71
CA GLU A 5 7.86 9.92 7.26
C GLU A 5 7.31 9.54 8.65
N PRO A 6 7.38 10.45 9.65
CA PRO A 6 6.98 10.12 11.02
C PRO A 6 5.55 9.60 11.15
N TRP A 7 4.64 10.09 10.33
CA TRP A 7 3.23 9.66 10.39
C TRP A 7 3.03 8.20 9.94
N VAL A 8 3.99 7.63 9.19
CA VAL A 8 4.01 6.22 8.81
C VAL A 8 4.81 5.39 9.82
N ALA A 9 5.93 5.91 10.29
CA ALA A 9 6.86 5.18 11.16
C ALA A 9 6.21 4.77 12.48
N ALA A 10 5.51 5.68 13.16
CA ALA A 10 4.93 5.42 14.48
C ALA A 10 3.84 4.34 14.44
N PRO A 11 2.82 4.40 13.54
CA PRO A 11 1.84 3.32 13.44
C PRO A 11 2.45 1.97 13.08
N LEU A 12 3.47 1.96 12.22
CA LEU A 12 4.17 0.75 11.81
C LEU A 12 4.86 0.09 13.00
N GLN A 13 5.56 0.86 13.80
CA GLN A 13 6.25 0.37 14.99
C GLN A 13 5.29 -0.15 16.05
N THR A 14 4.21 0.55 16.28
CA THR A 14 3.14 0.11 17.19
C THR A 14 2.55 -1.21 16.72
N PHE A 15 2.28 -1.35 15.44
CA PHE A 15 1.77 -2.59 14.87
C PHE A 15 2.72 -3.77 15.12
N ILE A 16 4.00 -3.62 14.81
CA ILE A 16 5.00 -4.68 15.01
C ILE A 16 5.11 -5.05 16.50
N SER A 17 5.14 -4.06 17.37
CA SER A 17 5.24 -4.25 18.82
C SER A 17 4.03 -5.00 19.38
N GLU A 18 2.82 -4.67 18.95
CA GLU A 18 1.58 -5.24 19.50
C GLU A 18 1.21 -6.56 18.86
N SER A 19 1.42 -6.72 17.56
CA SER A 19 0.98 -7.91 16.82
C SER A 19 1.91 -9.10 16.94
N SER A 20 3.16 -8.90 17.34
CA SER A 20 4.22 -9.89 17.32
C SER A 20 4.50 -10.46 15.92
N ALA A 21 4.14 -9.72 14.89
CA ALA A 21 4.48 -10.08 13.53
C ALA A 21 5.99 -9.97 13.29
N ARG A 22 6.50 -10.80 12.39
CA ARG A 22 7.93 -10.85 12.08
C ARG A 22 8.37 -9.72 11.19
N LEU A 23 7.55 -9.42 10.19
CA LEU A 23 7.82 -8.31 9.29
C LEU A 23 6.54 -7.74 8.71
N ILE A 24 6.64 -6.51 8.27
CA ILE A 24 5.57 -5.82 7.55
C ILE A 24 6.17 -5.00 6.41
N LEU A 25 5.47 -4.98 5.29
CA LEU A 25 5.79 -4.18 4.12
C LEU A 25 4.55 -3.42 3.69
N LEU A 26 4.66 -2.12 3.59
CA LEU A 26 3.64 -1.27 2.99
C LEU A 26 4.08 -0.87 1.59
N MET A 27 3.20 -1.00 0.63
CA MET A 27 3.48 -0.73 -0.78
C MET A 27 2.29 -0.06 -1.45
N THR A 28 2.54 0.60 -2.55
CA THR A 28 1.48 1.08 -3.44
C THR A 28 0.91 -0.07 -4.25
N THR A 29 -0.24 0.14 -4.88
CA THR A 29 -0.85 -0.87 -5.74
C THR A 29 -0.02 -1.19 -7.00
N SER A 30 0.93 -0.32 -7.35
CA SER A 30 1.90 -0.55 -8.43
C SER A 30 3.19 -1.24 -7.98
N GLY A 31 3.31 -1.57 -6.69
CA GLY A 31 4.46 -2.31 -6.17
C GLY A 31 5.63 -1.43 -5.72
N GLN A 32 5.40 -0.15 -5.49
CA GLN A 32 6.42 0.74 -4.93
C GLN A 32 6.42 0.63 -3.41
N VAL A 33 7.60 0.50 -2.82
CA VAL A 33 7.76 0.39 -1.36
C VAL A 33 7.47 1.73 -0.70
N VAL A 34 6.58 1.74 0.28
CA VAL A 34 6.29 2.90 1.13
C VAL A 34 7.09 2.82 2.42
N ALA A 35 7.06 1.67 3.08
CA ALA A 35 7.73 1.45 4.36
C ALA A 35 7.89 -0.05 4.60
N GLN A 36 8.83 -0.42 5.46
CA GLN A 36 9.01 -1.82 5.83
C GLN A 36 9.66 -1.95 7.20
N HIS A 37 9.45 -3.10 7.83
CA HIS A 37 10.16 -3.52 9.03
C HIS A 37 10.42 -5.03 8.96
N GLY A 38 11.63 -5.44 9.29
CA GLY A 38 12.01 -6.85 9.38
C GLY A 38 12.78 -7.40 8.18
N PHE A 39 12.76 -6.73 7.04
CA PHE A 39 13.60 -7.12 5.90
C PHE A 39 15.03 -6.60 6.07
N SER A 40 16.00 -7.45 5.77
CA SER A 40 17.42 -7.09 5.87
C SER A 40 18.05 -6.70 4.53
N ARG A 41 17.40 -7.03 3.41
CA ARG A 41 17.93 -6.80 2.05
C ARG A 41 16.95 -5.99 1.21
N SER A 42 17.42 -4.91 0.60
CA SER A 42 16.60 -4.06 -0.26
C SER A 42 16.04 -4.79 -1.49
N VAL A 43 16.80 -5.73 -2.06
CA VAL A 43 16.33 -6.55 -3.19
C VAL A 43 15.14 -7.42 -2.80
N GLU A 44 15.15 -8.00 -1.60
CA GLU A 44 14.02 -8.79 -1.09
C GLU A 44 12.78 -7.94 -0.89
N VAL A 45 12.94 -6.72 -0.36
CA VAL A 45 11.84 -5.76 -0.17
C VAL A 45 11.18 -5.40 -1.50
N MET A 46 11.99 -5.05 -2.49
CA MET A 46 11.48 -4.68 -3.82
C MET A 46 10.78 -5.83 -4.52
N THR A 47 11.33 -7.03 -4.41
CA THR A 47 10.75 -8.25 -4.99
C THR A 47 9.43 -8.59 -4.30
N ALA A 48 9.39 -8.54 -2.97
CA ALA A 48 8.17 -8.79 -2.20
C ALA A 48 7.08 -7.78 -2.53
N ALA A 49 7.43 -6.51 -2.70
CA ALA A 49 6.48 -5.47 -3.07
C ALA A 49 5.87 -5.72 -4.45
N ALA A 50 6.68 -6.07 -5.43
CA ALA A 50 6.20 -6.40 -6.78
C ALA A 50 5.27 -7.62 -6.77
N LEU A 51 5.67 -8.69 -6.06
CA LEU A 51 4.86 -9.90 -5.95
C LEU A 51 3.57 -9.66 -5.18
N GLY A 52 3.63 -8.92 -4.08
CA GLY A 52 2.47 -8.58 -3.27
C GLY A 52 1.43 -7.78 -4.07
N ALA A 53 1.88 -6.81 -4.83
CA ALA A 53 1.00 -6.01 -5.70
C ALA A 53 0.34 -6.90 -6.77
N ALA A 54 1.08 -7.82 -7.37
CA ALA A 54 0.56 -8.76 -8.37
C ALA A 54 -0.49 -9.71 -7.78
N ILE A 55 -0.26 -10.22 -6.57
CA ILE A 55 -1.18 -11.09 -5.86
C ILE A 55 -2.50 -10.36 -5.58
N VAL A 56 -2.44 -9.15 -5.08
CA VAL A 56 -3.65 -8.36 -4.79
C VAL A 56 -4.40 -8.02 -6.08
N ALA A 57 -3.71 -7.63 -7.13
CA ALA A 57 -4.33 -7.36 -8.42
C ALA A 57 -5.05 -8.59 -8.98
N SER A 58 -4.42 -9.75 -8.89
CA SER A 58 -5.02 -11.02 -9.31
C SER A 58 -6.25 -11.39 -8.48
N THR A 59 -6.17 -11.19 -7.18
CA THR A 59 -7.27 -11.46 -6.25
C THR A 59 -8.47 -10.55 -6.50
N GLU A 60 -8.23 -9.27 -6.78
CA GLU A 60 -9.29 -8.31 -7.10
C GLU A 60 -9.97 -8.66 -8.44
N GLU A 61 -9.20 -9.08 -9.42
CA GLU A 61 -9.73 -9.52 -10.69
C GLU A 61 -10.59 -10.78 -10.54
N LEU A 62 -10.15 -11.72 -9.70
CA LEU A 62 -10.93 -12.91 -9.38
C LEU A 62 -12.26 -12.54 -8.70
N ALA A 63 -12.25 -11.61 -7.77
CA ALA A 63 -13.46 -11.10 -7.12
C ALA A 63 -14.42 -10.49 -8.16
N ARG A 64 -13.90 -9.73 -9.09
CA ARG A 64 -14.69 -9.12 -10.17
C ARG A 64 -15.36 -10.19 -11.05
N ILE A 65 -14.62 -11.22 -11.45
CA ILE A 65 -15.14 -12.32 -12.28
C ILE A 65 -16.25 -13.09 -11.55
N MET A 66 -16.09 -13.27 -10.24
CA MET A 66 -17.06 -13.97 -9.40
C MET A 66 -18.28 -13.11 -9.04
N GLY A 67 -18.31 -11.85 -9.41
CA GLY A 67 -19.34 -10.90 -8.99
C GLY A 67 -19.36 -10.66 -7.49
N SER A 68 -18.21 -10.82 -6.83
CA SER A 68 -18.05 -10.69 -5.38
C SER A 68 -17.56 -9.28 -5.04
N PRO A 69 -17.89 -8.76 -3.83
CA PRO A 69 -17.15 -7.61 -3.29
C PRO A 69 -15.66 -7.92 -3.16
N ARG A 70 -14.83 -6.86 -3.09
CA ARG A 70 -13.39 -7.02 -2.86
C ARG A 70 -13.14 -7.78 -1.57
N PHE A 71 -12.18 -8.70 -1.61
CA PHE A 71 -11.77 -9.43 -0.42
C PHE A 71 -11.05 -8.48 0.56
N ALA A 72 -11.38 -8.59 1.85
CA ALA A 72 -10.79 -7.72 2.86
C ALA A 72 -9.32 -8.08 3.12
N ALA A 73 -9.00 -9.36 3.13
CA ALA A 73 -7.65 -9.85 3.34
C ALA A 73 -7.46 -11.20 2.67
N LEU A 74 -6.22 -11.46 2.24
CA LEU A 74 -5.79 -12.74 1.70
C LEU A 74 -4.74 -13.32 2.66
N VAL A 75 -4.92 -14.56 3.08
CA VAL A 75 -3.99 -15.23 3.99
C VAL A 75 -3.44 -16.47 3.31
N HIS A 76 -2.11 -16.57 3.24
CA HIS A 76 -1.40 -17.76 2.83
C HIS A 76 -0.84 -18.47 4.06
N GLY A 77 -1.43 -19.61 4.41
CA GLY A 77 -1.00 -20.41 5.55
C GLY A 77 0.18 -21.33 5.19
N GLY A 78 1.24 -21.25 5.95
CA GLY A 78 2.39 -22.15 5.87
C GLY A 78 2.60 -22.87 7.20
N ASN A 79 3.51 -23.87 7.22
CA ASN A 79 3.78 -24.68 8.40
C ASN A 79 4.50 -23.90 9.51
N ARG A 80 5.42 -23.02 9.16
CA ARG A 80 6.24 -22.25 10.10
C ARG A 80 5.90 -20.80 10.15
N GLN A 81 5.43 -20.26 9.04
CA GLN A 81 5.02 -18.88 8.95
C GLN A 81 3.91 -18.74 7.92
N SER A 82 3.13 -17.70 8.11
CA SER A 82 2.03 -17.33 7.24
C SER A 82 2.21 -15.90 6.78
N CYS A 83 1.56 -15.52 5.70
CA CYS A 83 1.51 -14.12 5.30
C CYS A 83 0.08 -13.67 5.06
N MET A 84 -0.17 -12.42 5.38
CA MET A 84 -1.44 -11.75 5.13
C MET A 84 -1.20 -10.57 4.21
N LEU A 85 -2.05 -10.43 3.20
CA LEU A 85 -2.09 -9.27 2.30
C LEU A 85 -3.44 -8.60 2.43
N SER A 86 -3.43 -7.29 2.59
CA SER A 86 -4.65 -6.49 2.68
C SER A 86 -4.44 -5.14 2.03
N ALA A 87 -5.37 -4.75 1.17
CA ALA A 87 -5.36 -3.44 0.55
C ALA A 87 -6.27 -2.49 1.33
N PHE A 88 -5.87 -1.24 1.45
CA PHE A 88 -6.61 -0.22 2.18
C PHE A 88 -6.41 1.16 1.57
N GLY A 89 -7.40 2.04 1.76
CA GLY A 89 -7.33 3.41 1.31
C GLY A 89 -6.63 4.32 2.30
N THR A 90 -5.83 5.24 1.80
CA THR A 90 -5.23 6.34 2.57
C THR A 90 -5.48 7.66 1.85
N PRO A 91 -5.32 8.83 2.50
CA PRO A 91 -5.37 10.11 1.81
C PRO A 91 -4.30 10.26 0.71
N ARG A 92 -3.26 9.42 0.74
CA ARG A 92 -2.17 9.39 -0.25
C ARG A 92 -2.41 8.37 -1.36
N GLY A 93 -3.56 7.72 -1.39
CA GLY A 93 -3.90 6.70 -2.35
C GLY A 93 -4.09 5.34 -1.70
N ARG A 94 -4.34 4.33 -2.52
CA ARG A 94 -4.56 2.97 -2.04
C ARG A 94 -3.23 2.24 -1.86
N TRP A 95 -3.04 1.68 -0.68
CA TRP A 95 -1.85 0.92 -0.31
C TRP A 95 -2.19 -0.53 -0.03
N ILE A 96 -1.15 -1.35 -0.02
CA ILE A 96 -1.22 -2.76 0.35
C ILE A 96 -0.27 -3.01 1.50
N GLY A 97 -0.73 -3.75 2.50
CA GLY A 97 0.12 -4.28 3.56
C GLY A 97 0.38 -5.75 3.36
N LEU A 98 1.64 -6.15 3.46
CA LEU A 98 2.09 -7.54 3.51
C LEU A 98 2.66 -7.78 4.90
N VAL A 99 2.10 -8.74 5.63
CA VAL A 99 2.53 -9.08 6.98
C VAL A 99 2.94 -10.54 7.01
N VAL A 100 4.12 -10.83 7.54
CA VAL A 100 4.59 -12.20 7.79
C VAL A 100 4.60 -12.44 9.30
N PHE A 101 4.01 -13.55 9.72
CA PHE A 101 3.88 -13.91 11.11
C PHE A 101 4.02 -15.43 11.29
N GLY A 102 4.38 -15.81 12.50
CA GLY A 102 4.55 -17.21 12.87
C GLY A 102 3.61 -17.62 14.00
N SER A 103 4.00 -18.68 14.71
CA SER A 103 3.18 -19.26 15.80
C SER A 103 3.13 -18.41 17.05
N GLU A 104 3.94 -17.37 17.18
CA GLU A 104 3.94 -16.42 18.30
C GLU A 104 2.71 -15.50 18.33
N THR A 105 1.95 -15.49 17.25
CA THR A 105 0.71 -14.72 17.12
C THR A 105 -0.31 -15.50 16.28
N SER A 106 -1.44 -14.90 15.98
CA SER A 106 -2.52 -15.51 15.20
C SER A 106 -3.01 -14.57 14.12
N VAL A 107 -3.64 -15.11 13.09
CA VAL A 107 -4.29 -14.34 12.02
C VAL A 107 -5.28 -13.32 12.61
N GLY A 108 -6.06 -13.69 13.61
CA GLY A 108 -7.04 -12.79 14.23
C GLY A 108 -6.39 -11.60 14.91
N LEU A 109 -5.29 -11.82 15.64
CA LEU A 109 -4.55 -10.73 16.30
C LEU A 109 -3.84 -9.85 15.28
N VAL A 110 -3.20 -10.44 14.27
CA VAL A 110 -2.55 -9.68 13.19
C VAL A 110 -3.57 -8.79 12.49
N GLN A 111 -4.74 -9.32 12.17
CA GLN A 111 -5.79 -8.58 11.50
C GLN A 111 -6.32 -7.44 12.37
N LEU A 112 -6.54 -7.69 13.67
CA LEU A 112 -6.98 -6.67 14.62
C LEU A 112 -6.01 -5.50 14.68
N PHE A 113 -4.73 -5.77 14.89
CA PHE A 113 -3.71 -4.72 15.00
C PHE A 113 -3.42 -4.06 13.65
N PHE A 114 -3.56 -4.79 12.56
CA PHE A 114 -3.48 -4.23 11.22
C PHE A 114 -4.59 -3.18 10.98
N ASP A 115 -5.82 -3.51 11.35
CA ASP A 115 -6.94 -2.58 11.22
C ASP A 115 -6.74 -1.32 12.08
N GLN A 116 -6.18 -1.47 13.27
CA GLN A 116 -5.82 -0.34 14.13
C GLN A 116 -4.72 0.52 13.49
N MET A 117 -3.71 -0.11 12.91
CA MET A 117 -2.64 0.59 12.19
C MET A 117 -3.20 1.38 11.01
N VAL A 118 -4.10 0.79 10.24
CA VAL A 118 -4.76 1.48 9.11
C VAL A 118 -5.51 2.70 9.60
N ALA A 119 -6.28 2.59 10.68
CA ALA A 119 -7.01 3.71 11.27
C ALA A 119 -6.06 4.84 11.70
N GLU A 120 -4.94 4.49 12.32
CA GLU A 120 -3.91 5.46 12.72
C GLU A 120 -3.26 6.14 11.50
N LEU A 121 -2.94 5.38 10.46
CA LEU A 121 -2.36 5.91 9.22
C LEU A 121 -3.31 6.89 8.54
N VAL A 122 -4.58 6.54 8.43
CA VAL A 122 -5.59 7.39 7.80
C VAL A 122 -5.77 8.69 8.59
N THR A 123 -5.76 8.62 9.91
CA THR A 123 -5.91 9.80 10.79
C THR A 123 -4.67 10.69 10.77
N ALA A 124 -3.49 10.10 10.78
CA ALA A 124 -2.21 10.81 10.87
C ALA A 124 -1.70 11.34 9.53
N ALA A 125 -2.18 10.80 8.41
CA ALA A 125 -1.73 11.21 7.09
C ALA A 125 -1.95 12.70 6.90
N PRO A 126 -0.91 13.44 6.45
CA PRO A 126 -1.09 14.84 6.09
C PRO A 126 -2.15 14.92 5.01
N ARG A 127 -3.16 15.76 5.21
CA ARG A 127 -4.09 16.07 4.13
C ARG A 127 -3.27 16.63 2.99
N GLU A 128 -3.36 16.00 1.82
CA GLU A 128 -2.92 16.69 0.61
C GLU A 128 -3.68 18.01 0.60
N GLN A 129 -2.95 19.09 0.82
CA GLN A 129 -3.44 20.36 0.30
C GLN A 129 -3.75 20.09 -1.16
N PRO A 130 -4.98 20.40 -1.62
CA PRO A 130 -5.23 20.33 -3.03
C PRO A 130 -4.04 21.01 -3.67
N GLN A 131 -3.21 20.24 -4.36
CA GLN A 131 -2.24 20.86 -5.21
C GLN A 131 -3.05 21.67 -6.19
N THR A 132 -3.24 22.90 -5.82
CA THR A 132 -3.23 23.93 -6.80
C THR A 132 -1.80 24.02 -7.32
N SER A 133 -1.28 22.92 -7.83
CA SER A 133 -0.39 23.02 -8.96
C SER A 133 -1.31 23.51 -10.03
N PRO A 134 -1.28 24.77 -10.32
CA PRO A 134 -2.00 25.20 -11.45
C PRO A 134 -1.31 24.53 -12.62
N LEU A 135 -1.97 23.61 -13.21
CA LEU A 135 -1.96 23.65 -14.64
C LEU A 135 -2.09 25.11 -14.95
N PRO A 136 -1.07 25.79 -15.54
CA PRO A 136 -1.17 27.22 -15.78
C PRO A 136 -2.53 27.47 -16.40
N GLU A 137 -3.19 28.55 -16.02
CA GLU A 137 -4.51 28.91 -16.54
C GLU A 137 -4.59 28.81 -18.07
N ASN A 138 -3.42 28.79 -18.70
CA ASN A 138 -3.20 28.66 -20.15
C ASN A 138 -2.91 27.24 -20.62
N PHE A 139 -2.88 26.22 -19.75
CA PHE A 139 -2.45 24.89 -20.16
C PHE A 139 -3.35 24.31 -21.26
N GLU A 140 -4.66 24.46 -21.13
CA GLU A 140 -5.60 24.03 -22.17
C GLU A 140 -5.41 24.78 -23.46
N ARG A 141 -5.18 26.09 -23.38
CA ARG A 141 -4.91 26.93 -24.56
C ARG A 141 -3.57 26.59 -25.23
N GLU A 142 -2.54 26.40 -24.41
CA GLU A 142 -1.21 26.01 -24.91
C GLU A 142 -1.26 24.63 -25.54
N LEU A 143 -1.98 23.69 -24.93
CA LEU A 143 -2.19 22.36 -25.47
C LEU A 143 -2.96 22.41 -26.80
N ASP A 144 -4.06 23.16 -26.87
CA ASP A 144 -4.84 23.36 -28.09
C ASP A 144 -4.02 23.99 -29.20
N THR A 145 -3.23 25.01 -28.89
CA THR A 145 -2.33 25.67 -29.85
C THR A 145 -1.28 24.72 -30.36
N SER A 146 -0.65 23.96 -29.46
CA SER A 146 0.36 22.96 -29.83
C SER A 146 -0.23 21.84 -30.69
N LEU A 147 -1.43 21.38 -30.39
CA LEU A 147 -2.12 20.39 -31.19
C LEU A 147 -2.49 20.92 -32.57
N LYS A 148 -2.94 22.17 -32.68
CA LYS A 148 -3.23 22.83 -33.96
C LYS A 148 -1.97 23.01 -34.81
N GLU A 149 -0.84 23.38 -34.21
CA GLU A 149 0.42 23.48 -34.89
C GLU A 149 0.94 22.14 -35.39
N LEU A 150 0.81 21.08 -34.57
CA LEU A 150 1.22 19.71 -34.91
C LEU A 150 0.39 19.10 -36.04
N PHE A 151 -0.91 19.39 -36.07
CA PHE A 151 -1.84 18.80 -37.06
C PHE A 151 -2.19 19.75 -38.20
N GLY A 152 -1.55 20.93 -38.29
CA GLY A 152 -1.64 21.81 -39.43
C GLY A 152 -2.97 22.54 -39.63
N ARG A 153 -3.80 22.59 -38.57
CA ARG A 153 -5.08 23.31 -38.65
C ARG A 153 -5.45 23.92 -37.32
#